data_35d597f41df1dd4cb360f76dcbec2e84
#
_entry.id   35d597f41df1dd4cb360f76dcbec2e84
#
_cell.length_a   1.000
_cell.length_b   1.000
_cell.length_c   1.000
_cell.angle_alpha   90.00
_cell.angle_beta   90.00
_cell.angle_gamma   90.00
#
_symmetry.space_group_name_H-M   'P 1'
#
loop_
_entity.id
_entity.type
_entity.pdbx_description
1 polymer ?
#
loop_
_entity_poly.entity_id
_entity_poly.type
_entity_poly.pdbx_seq_one_letter_code
_entity_poly.pdbx_strand_id
1 'polypeptide(L)'
;AERDTYLTRFRSKKLVSQMNDPAYAHFFDNKDEFNEKFKDYIGRNFIDLETATKDEVEAYFNKKEKVFCKLRDLECGIGCERLVTSDFENFDAFYTYIKEKGFGTLEGVIENHPDLNKVYSGNANTMRMITIIGDDGKPHLIYSVQKFGINGRVVDNYGVHGPVDLETGEFLFPAHSGDTKAEGLYTEHSNSHEKLVGFKTPLFKEAKEMILKAAMEVPQIRYIGWDVAVTPTGPAIIE
;
A
#
# COMPACT_ATOMS: atom_id res chain seq x y z
N ALA A 1 5.63 -16.82 28.65
CA ALA A 1 6.90 -16.93 27.92
C ALA A 1 6.72 -16.63 26.41
N GLU A 2 5.82 -17.31 25.69
CA GLU A 2 5.61 -17.04 24.24
C GLU A 2 5.11 -15.60 23.97
N ARG A 3 4.18 -15.10 24.77
CA ARG A 3 3.60 -13.77 24.60
C ARG A 3 4.63 -12.64 24.67
N ASP A 4 5.77 -12.87 25.27
CA ASP A 4 6.85 -11.88 25.42
C ASP A 4 7.72 -11.76 24.16
N THR A 5 7.62 -12.71 23.23
CA THR A 5 8.32 -12.68 21.94
C THR A 5 7.54 -11.97 20.84
N TYR A 6 6.25 -11.63 21.05
CA TYR A 6 5.40 -10.96 20.08
C TYR A 6 5.36 -9.45 20.27
N LEU A 7 5.37 -8.70 19.15
CA LEU A 7 5.06 -7.28 19.14
C LEU A 7 3.54 -7.10 19.20
N THR A 8 2.99 -7.09 20.42
CA THR A 8 1.54 -6.84 20.61
C THR A 8 1.16 -5.42 20.22
N ARG A 9 -0.12 -5.17 19.91
CA ARG A 9 -0.63 -3.83 19.57
C ARG A 9 -0.27 -2.78 20.64
N PHE A 10 -0.28 -3.17 21.92
CA PHE A 10 0.13 -2.28 23.02
C PHE A 10 1.63 -1.93 22.94
N ARG A 11 2.50 -2.93 22.71
CA ARG A 11 3.94 -2.72 22.57
C ARG A 11 4.27 -1.89 21.32
N SER A 12 3.56 -2.16 20.20
CA SER A 12 3.71 -1.36 18.98
C SER A 12 3.36 0.11 19.21
N LYS A 13 2.22 0.40 19.87
CA LYS A 13 1.84 1.78 20.21
C LYS A 13 2.86 2.47 21.12
N LYS A 14 3.39 1.74 22.10
CA LYS A 14 4.44 2.25 22.97
C LYS A 14 5.72 2.56 22.19
N LEU A 15 6.11 1.67 21.27
CA LEU A 15 7.28 1.87 20.41
C LEU A 15 7.11 3.12 19.54
N VAL A 16 5.98 3.26 18.86
CA VAL A 16 5.64 4.45 18.07
C VAL A 16 5.75 5.73 18.91
N SER A 17 5.14 5.75 20.10
CA SER A 17 5.17 6.94 20.97
C SER A 17 6.55 7.30 21.51
N GLN A 18 7.50 6.36 21.53
CA GLN A 18 8.87 6.59 21.98
C GLN A 18 9.81 6.98 20.84
N MET A 19 9.50 6.57 19.62
CA MET A 19 10.40 6.72 18.47
C MET A 19 9.98 7.83 17.51
N ASN A 20 8.69 8.16 17.47
CA ASN A 20 8.16 9.11 16.51
C ASN A 20 7.83 10.43 17.19
N ASP A 21 8.32 11.52 16.61
CA ASP A 21 7.95 12.88 17.04
C ASP A 21 6.53 13.21 16.51
N PRO A 22 5.55 13.43 17.39
CA PRO A 22 4.18 13.72 16.99
C PRO A 22 4.02 15.00 16.16
N ALA A 23 4.97 15.94 16.24
CA ALA A 23 4.94 17.15 15.41
C ALA A 23 5.07 16.88 13.91
N TYR A 24 5.61 15.72 13.54
CA TYR A 24 5.81 15.30 12.13
C TYR A 24 4.83 14.20 11.68
N ALA A 25 3.92 13.76 12.56
CA ALA A 25 2.98 12.68 12.24
C ALA A 25 2.02 13.06 11.09
N HIS A 26 1.71 14.36 10.94
CA HIS A 26 0.83 14.86 9.89
C HIS A 26 1.26 14.46 8.47
N PHE A 27 2.56 14.28 8.19
CA PHE A 27 3.06 13.80 6.90
C PHE A 27 2.59 12.37 6.57
N PHE A 28 2.16 11.60 7.57
CA PHE A 28 1.69 10.22 7.42
C PHE A 28 0.18 10.08 7.64
N ASP A 29 -0.42 10.99 8.41
CA ASP A 29 -1.85 10.99 8.72
C ASP A 29 -2.68 11.69 7.63
N ASN A 30 -2.08 12.68 6.94
CA ASN A 30 -2.72 13.44 5.86
C ASN A 30 -2.27 12.91 4.49
N LYS A 31 -3.21 12.36 3.71
CA LYS A 31 -2.91 11.74 2.40
C LYS A 31 -2.31 12.71 1.38
N ASP A 32 -2.72 13.98 1.42
CA ASP A 32 -2.27 14.98 0.47
C ASP A 32 -0.84 15.40 0.79
N GLU A 33 -0.56 15.63 2.08
CA GLU A 33 0.80 15.92 2.56
C GLU A 33 1.73 14.74 2.34
N PHE A 34 1.23 13.51 2.55
CA PHE A 34 1.97 12.28 2.23
C PHE A 34 2.32 12.21 0.74
N ASN A 35 1.33 12.38 -0.14
CA ASN A 35 1.53 12.29 -1.58
C ASN A 35 2.52 13.36 -2.08
N GLU A 36 2.44 14.59 -1.58
CA GLU A 36 3.38 15.65 -1.95
C GLU A 36 4.78 15.40 -1.40
N LYS A 37 4.89 14.96 -0.11
CA LYS A 37 6.16 14.69 0.53
C LYS A 37 6.90 13.52 -0.11
N PHE A 38 6.17 12.48 -0.50
CA PHE A 38 6.72 11.25 -1.07
C PHE A 38 6.48 11.10 -2.58
N LYS A 39 6.23 12.19 -3.29
CA LYS A 39 5.88 12.19 -4.74
C LYS A 39 6.85 11.41 -5.62
N ASP A 40 8.14 11.43 -5.28
CA ASP A 40 9.17 10.72 -6.04
C ASP A 40 9.14 9.20 -5.81
N TYR A 41 8.37 8.72 -4.82
CA TYR A 41 8.30 7.32 -4.41
C TYR A 41 6.93 6.68 -4.65
N ILE A 42 5.87 7.46 -4.87
CA ILE A 42 4.49 6.92 -5.00
C ILE A 42 4.20 6.30 -6.38
N GLY A 43 5.06 6.52 -7.37
CA GLY A 43 5.00 5.87 -8.69
C GLY A 43 3.70 6.11 -9.47
N ARG A 44 2.86 7.04 -9.05
CA ARG A 44 1.58 7.38 -9.69
C ARG A 44 1.27 8.87 -9.59
N ASN A 45 0.51 9.36 -10.55
CA ASN A 45 -0.07 10.69 -10.46
C ASN A 45 -1.32 10.65 -9.58
N PHE A 46 -1.59 11.76 -8.90
CA PHE A 46 -2.80 11.96 -8.10
C PHE A 46 -3.37 13.36 -8.32
N ILE A 47 -4.65 13.52 -7.96
CA ILE A 47 -5.34 14.82 -7.91
C ILE A 47 -6.09 14.88 -6.58
N ASP A 48 -5.88 15.96 -5.84
CA ASP A 48 -6.70 16.36 -4.70
C ASP A 48 -7.97 17.06 -5.22
N LEU A 49 -9.12 16.44 -5.01
CA LEU A 49 -10.42 16.93 -5.50
C LEU A 49 -10.96 18.15 -4.73
N GLU A 50 -10.33 18.54 -3.64
CA GLU A 50 -10.70 19.74 -2.88
C GLU A 50 -10.06 20.99 -3.49
N THR A 51 -8.82 20.87 -3.95
CA THR A 51 -8.04 21.99 -4.46
C THR A 51 -8.04 22.06 -5.98
N ALA A 52 -8.27 20.94 -6.67
CA ALA A 52 -8.24 20.87 -8.12
C ALA A 52 -9.43 21.59 -8.77
N THR A 53 -9.14 22.29 -9.86
CA THR A 53 -10.16 22.84 -10.74
C THR A 53 -10.86 21.73 -11.54
N LYS A 54 -12.07 22.02 -12.03
CA LYS A 54 -12.83 21.07 -12.87
C LYS A 54 -12.02 20.70 -14.14
N ASP A 55 -11.32 21.67 -14.72
CA ASP A 55 -10.52 21.47 -15.94
C ASP A 55 -9.31 20.52 -15.68
N GLU A 56 -8.68 20.59 -14.51
CA GLU A 56 -7.60 19.68 -14.12
C GLU A 56 -8.12 18.26 -13.94
N VAL A 57 -9.30 18.09 -13.33
CA VAL A 57 -9.96 16.80 -13.20
C VAL A 57 -10.35 16.23 -14.56
N GLU A 58 -10.85 17.08 -15.49
CA GLU A 58 -11.16 16.68 -16.86
C GLU A 58 -9.92 16.23 -17.62
N ALA A 59 -8.83 17.01 -17.52
CA ALA A 59 -7.55 16.64 -18.13
C ALA A 59 -7.01 15.30 -17.59
N TYR A 60 -7.26 15.01 -16.31
CA TYR A 60 -6.87 13.74 -15.71
C TYR A 60 -7.75 12.58 -16.20
N PHE A 61 -9.07 12.77 -16.24
CA PHE A 61 -10.05 11.82 -16.76
C PHE A 61 -9.72 11.42 -18.21
N ASN A 62 -9.44 12.40 -19.08
CA ASN A 62 -9.15 12.18 -20.49
C ASN A 62 -7.82 11.43 -20.75
N LYS A 63 -6.90 11.41 -19.78
CA LYS A 63 -5.60 10.72 -19.85
C LYS A 63 -5.61 9.31 -19.28
N LYS A 64 -6.64 8.91 -18.55
CA LYS A 64 -6.67 7.67 -17.79
C LYS A 64 -7.83 6.79 -18.19
N GLU A 65 -7.54 5.55 -18.52
CA GLU A 65 -8.56 4.51 -18.73
C GLU A 65 -9.22 4.12 -17.41
N LYS A 66 -8.44 4.08 -16.33
CA LYS A 66 -8.88 3.68 -15.00
C LYS A 66 -8.33 4.64 -13.96
N VAL A 67 -9.15 4.94 -12.97
CA VAL A 67 -8.79 5.77 -11.82
C VAL A 67 -9.14 5.06 -10.52
N PHE A 68 -8.35 5.32 -9.49
CA PHE A 68 -8.61 4.84 -8.13
C PHE A 68 -9.06 6.03 -7.28
N CYS A 69 -10.28 5.92 -6.76
CA CYS A 69 -10.90 6.97 -5.95
C CYS A 69 -10.83 6.61 -4.47
N LYS A 70 -10.54 7.58 -3.63
CA LYS A 70 -10.47 7.39 -2.17
C LYS A 70 -11.29 8.46 -1.46
N LEU A 71 -12.04 8.05 -0.42
CA LEU A 71 -12.54 8.98 0.58
C LEU A 71 -11.38 9.48 1.45
N ARG A 72 -11.46 10.74 1.90
CA ARG A 72 -10.34 11.40 2.60
C ARG A 72 -10.03 10.76 3.95
N ASP A 73 -11.06 10.47 4.73
CA ASP A 73 -10.93 10.15 6.16
C ASP A 73 -11.09 8.65 6.49
N LEU A 74 -11.06 7.77 5.49
CA LEU A 74 -11.24 6.33 5.70
C LEU A 74 -9.96 5.53 5.42
N GLU A 75 -9.75 4.51 6.27
CA GLU A 75 -8.61 3.60 6.22
C GLU A 75 -9.00 2.20 5.74
N CYS A 76 -8.01 1.33 5.55
CA CYS A 76 -8.19 -0.10 5.23
C CYS A 76 -8.98 -0.38 3.95
N GLY A 77 -8.95 0.52 2.96
CA GLY A 77 -9.67 0.36 1.69
C GLY A 77 -11.19 0.57 1.78
N ILE A 78 -11.70 1.01 2.93
CA ILE A 78 -13.09 1.44 3.06
C ILE A 78 -13.23 2.76 2.30
N GLY A 79 -14.30 2.87 1.46
CA GLY A 79 -14.51 4.06 0.63
C GLY A 79 -13.52 4.23 -0.51
N CYS A 80 -12.82 3.15 -0.90
CA CYS A 80 -12.02 3.12 -2.12
C CYS A 80 -12.82 2.47 -3.25
N GLU A 81 -12.71 3.05 -4.45
CA GLU A 81 -13.36 2.53 -5.63
C GLU A 81 -12.44 2.65 -6.86
N ARG A 82 -12.44 1.60 -7.69
CA ARG A 82 -11.76 1.63 -8.99
C ARG A 82 -12.80 1.89 -10.06
N LEU A 83 -12.67 3.00 -10.76
CA LEU A 83 -13.58 3.40 -11.84
C LEU A 83 -12.89 3.24 -13.19
N VAL A 84 -13.65 2.82 -14.19
CA VAL A 84 -13.24 2.80 -15.59
C VAL A 84 -13.89 4.03 -16.26
N THR A 85 -13.07 4.87 -16.89
CA THR A 85 -13.57 6.15 -17.43
C THR A 85 -14.57 5.96 -18.56
N SER A 86 -14.43 4.88 -19.34
CA SER A 86 -15.38 4.52 -20.42
C SER A 86 -16.76 4.03 -19.94
N ASP A 87 -16.92 3.75 -18.64
CA ASP A 87 -18.23 3.36 -18.08
C ASP A 87 -19.15 4.57 -17.88
N PHE A 88 -18.63 5.79 -18.06
CA PHE A 88 -19.35 7.04 -17.97
C PHE A 88 -19.66 7.58 -19.37
N GLU A 89 -20.88 8.10 -19.56
CA GLU A 89 -21.31 8.68 -20.83
C GLU A 89 -20.39 9.83 -21.29
N ASN A 90 -19.94 10.65 -20.34
CA ASN A 90 -19.05 11.78 -20.56
C ASN A 90 -18.38 12.20 -19.24
N PHE A 91 -17.51 13.21 -19.32
CA PHE A 91 -16.83 13.75 -18.15
C PHE A 91 -17.79 14.33 -17.10
N ASP A 92 -18.87 15.00 -17.50
CA ASP A 92 -19.81 15.60 -16.55
C ASP A 92 -20.52 14.52 -15.71
N ALA A 93 -20.86 13.38 -16.29
CA ALA A 93 -21.43 12.24 -15.58
C ALA A 93 -20.41 11.66 -14.57
N PHE A 94 -19.16 11.50 -14.97
CA PHE A 94 -18.06 11.08 -14.08
C PHE A 94 -17.85 12.10 -12.94
N TYR A 95 -17.79 13.38 -13.26
CA TYR A 95 -17.55 14.43 -12.28
C TYR A 95 -18.67 14.53 -11.25
N THR A 96 -19.91 14.42 -11.69
CA THR A 96 -21.08 14.37 -10.82
C THR A 96 -20.99 13.18 -9.87
N TYR A 97 -20.69 12.00 -10.40
CA TYR A 97 -20.55 10.77 -9.61
C TYR A 97 -19.51 10.90 -8.50
N ILE A 98 -18.31 11.35 -8.83
CA ILE A 98 -17.22 11.46 -7.84
C ILE A 98 -17.54 12.50 -6.75
N LYS A 99 -18.25 13.58 -7.09
CA LYS A 99 -18.70 14.61 -6.14
C LYS A 99 -19.83 14.09 -5.22
N GLU A 100 -20.80 13.39 -5.76
CA GLU A 100 -21.90 12.77 -4.98
C GLU A 100 -21.39 11.71 -4.01
N LYS A 101 -20.38 10.94 -4.42
CA LYS A 101 -19.69 9.95 -3.55
C LYS A 101 -18.83 10.60 -2.48
N GLY A 102 -18.44 11.86 -2.64
CA GLY A 102 -17.58 12.57 -1.69
C GLY A 102 -16.13 12.12 -1.72
N PHE A 103 -15.63 11.61 -2.85
CA PHE A 103 -14.22 11.28 -2.97
C PHE A 103 -13.34 12.52 -2.79
N GLY A 104 -12.25 12.35 -2.05
CA GLY A 104 -11.25 13.40 -1.80
C GLY A 104 -10.08 13.34 -2.78
N THR A 105 -9.72 12.16 -3.25
CA THR A 105 -8.54 11.97 -4.10
C THR A 105 -8.82 11.04 -5.26
N LEU A 106 -8.29 11.38 -6.45
CA LEU A 106 -8.15 10.49 -7.61
C LEU A 106 -6.69 10.12 -7.79
N GLU A 107 -6.41 8.83 -7.95
CA GLU A 107 -5.07 8.32 -8.20
C GLU A 107 -5.03 7.44 -9.45
N GLY A 108 -3.85 7.35 -10.08
CA GLY A 108 -3.60 6.33 -11.09
C GLY A 108 -3.71 4.94 -10.46
N VAL A 109 -4.34 4.01 -11.17
CA VAL A 109 -4.41 2.61 -10.74
C VAL A 109 -3.02 2.00 -10.75
N ILE A 110 -2.62 1.38 -9.65
CA ILE A 110 -1.38 0.61 -9.56
C ILE A 110 -1.57 -0.72 -10.28
N GLU A 111 -0.68 -0.99 -11.20
CA GLU A 111 -0.58 -2.29 -11.88
C GLU A 111 0.48 -3.15 -11.19
N ASN A 112 0.16 -4.41 -10.93
CA ASN A 112 1.13 -5.34 -10.38
C ASN A 112 2.22 -5.70 -11.40
N HIS A 113 3.42 -5.97 -10.91
CA HIS A 113 4.42 -6.70 -11.69
C HIS A 113 3.83 -8.02 -12.22
N PRO A 114 4.16 -8.44 -13.46
CA PRO A 114 3.59 -9.66 -14.06
C PRO A 114 3.69 -10.93 -13.19
N ASP A 115 4.77 -11.08 -12.42
CA ASP A 115 4.93 -12.23 -11.53
C ASP A 115 3.96 -12.22 -10.34
N LEU A 116 3.60 -11.05 -9.80
CA LEU A 116 2.56 -10.93 -8.77
C LEU A 116 1.18 -11.27 -9.35
N ASN A 117 0.92 -10.91 -10.61
CA ASN A 117 -0.33 -11.23 -11.28
C ASN A 117 -0.54 -12.75 -11.49
N LYS A 118 0.52 -13.56 -11.53
CA LYS A 118 0.41 -15.04 -11.56
C LYS A 118 -0.26 -15.55 -10.27
N VAL A 119 0.05 -14.91 -9.13
CA VAL A 119 -0.56 -15.27 -7.85
C VAL A 119 -1.96 -14.66 -7.76
N TYR A 120 -2.09 -13.35 -7.98
CA TYR A 120 -3.40 -12.70 -7.97
C TYR A 120 -3.39 -11.38 -8.75
N SER A 121 -4.34 -11.23 -9.69
CA SER A 121 -4.45 -10.06 -10.58
C SER A 121 -5.63 -9.13 -10.25
N GLY A 122 -6.44 -9.46 -9.24
CA GLY A 122 -7.69 -8.75 -8.96
C GLY A 122 -7.53 -7.37 -8.31
N ASN A 123 -6.40 -7.14 -7.65
CA ASN A 123 -6.05 -5.85 -7.03
C ASN A 123 -4.53 -5.65 -6.98
N ALA A 124 -4.06 -4.53 -6.43
CA ALA A 124 -2.66 -4.35 -6.09
C ALA A 124 -2.28 -5.31 -4.94
N ASN A 125 -1.23 -6.13 -5.17
CA ASN A 125 -0.65 -6.99 -4.15
C ASN A 125 0.51 -6.24 -3.51
N THR A 126 0.41 -5.93 -2.22
CA THR A 126 1.36 -5.04 -1.55
C THR A 126 2.26 -5.78 -0.56
N MET A 127 3.37 -5.16 -0.24
CA MET A 127 4.19 -5.54 0.92
C MET A 127 3.96 -4.56 2.06
N ARG A 128 3.70 -5.06 3.27
CA ARG A 128 3.88 -4.27 4.48
C ARG A 128 5.36 -4.38 4.86
N MET A 129 6.09 -3.27 4.77
CA MET A 129 7.50 -3.19 5.13
C MET A 129 7.66 -2.23 6.30
N ILE A 130 8.43 -2.62 7.34
CA ILE A 130 8.63 -1.79 8.52
C ILE A 130 10.08 -1.36 8.59
N THR A 131 10.29 -0.04 8.64
CA THR A 131 11.62 0.55 8.84
C THR A 131 11.75 1.16 10.22
N ILE A 132 12.98 1.14 10.72
CA ILE A 132 13.38 1.81 11.96
C ILE A 132 14.66 2.61 11.72
N ILE A 133 14.72 3.85 12.20
CA ILE A 133 15.98 4.60 12.27
C ILE A 133 16.62 4.28 13.61
N GLY A 134 17.76 3.59 13.55
CA GLY A 134 18.52 3.17 14.70
C GLY A 134 19.23 4.32 15.42
N ASP A 135 19.92 4.01 16.51
CA ASP A 135 20.75 4.99 17.24
C ASP A 135 22.01 5.39 16.44
N ASP A 136 22.34 4.61 15.41
CA ASP A 136 23.36 4.95 14.41
C ASP A 136 22.91 6.02 13.40
N GLY A 137 21.67 6.48 13.51
CA GLY A 137 21.04 7.46 12.60
C GLY A 137 20.71 6.88 11.21
N LYS A 138 20.77 5.56 11.03
CA LYS A 138 20.50 4.92 9.74
C LYS A 138 19.15 4.19 9.74
N PRO A 139 18.48 4.15 8.59
CA PRO A 139 17.26 3.39 8.43
C PRO A 139 17.59 1.90 8.20
N HIS A 140 16.83 1.03 8.86
CA HIS A 140 16.92 -0.42 8.76
C HIS A 140 15.56 -1.01 8.46
N LEU A 141 15.48 -1.96 7.52
CA LEU A 141 14.29 -2.78 7.33
C LEU A 141 14.30 -3.89 8.40
N ILE A 142 13.27 -3.93 9.24
CA ILE A 142 13.18 -4.89 10.35
C ILE A 142 12.09 -5.95 10.17
N TYR A 143 11.16 -5.73 9.23
CA TYR A 143 10.06 -6.65 8.97
C TYR A 143 9.49 -6.43 7.57
N SER A 144 9.11 -7.52 6.90
CA SER A 144 8.38 -7.46 5.64
C SER A 144 7.40 -8.62 5.52
N VAL A 145 6.18 -8.31 5.06
CA VAL A 145 5.11 -9.26 4.76
C VAL A 145 4.59 -8.97 3.35
N GLN A 146 4.58 -10.00 2.50
CA GLN A 146 3.89 -9.94 1.23
C GLN A 146 2.41 -10.24 1.45
N LYS A 147 1.54 -9.44 0.87
CA LYS A 147 0.09 -9.60 0.87
C LYS A 147 -0.39 -9.91 -0.54
N PHE A 148 -1.34 -10.84 -0.66
CA PHE A 148 -2.05 -11.13 -1.90
C PHE A 148 -3.55 -11.00 -1.64
N GLY A 149 -4.25 -10.31 -2.55
CA GLY A 149 -5.70 -10.20 -2.49
C GLY A 149 -6.42 -11.52 -2.76
N ILE A 150 -7.71 -11.57 -2.47
CA ILE A 150 -8.58 -12.72 -2.76
C ILE A 150 -9.97 -12.26 -3.21
N ASN A 151 -10.66 -13.12 -3.94
CA ASN A 151 -12.12 -13.04 -4.17
C ASN A 151 -12.62 -11.70 -4.72
N GLY A 152 -11.87 -11.04 -5.61
CA GLY A 152 -12.29 -9.80 -6.27
C GLY A 152 -12.34 -8.56 -5.37
N ARG A 153 -11.80 -8.61 -4.14
CA ARG A 153 -11.73 -7.44 -3.26
C ARG A 153 -10.83 -6.35 -3.85
N VAL A 154 -11.18 -5.10 -3.64
CA VAL A 154 -10.46 -3.93 -4.19
C VAL A 154 -9.07 -3.75 -3.56
N VAL A 155 -8.89 -4.24 -2.31
CA VAL A 155 -7.63 -4.18 -1.56
C VAL A 155 -7.24 -5.56 -1.02
N ASP A 156 -5.96 -5.75 -0.71
CA ASP A 156 -5.38 -7.01 -0.27
C ASP A 156 -5.43 -7.26 1.26
N ASN A 157 -5.90 -6.31 2.05
CA ASN A 157 -5.91 -6.37 3.52
C ASN A 157 -6.60 -7.62 4.12
N TYR A 158 -7.59 -8.17 3.42
CA TYR A 158 -8.33 -9.36 3.85
C TYR A 158 -7.89 -10.63 3.09
N GLY A 159 -6.81 -10.52 2.33
CA GLY A 159 -6.26 -11.61 1.55
C GLY A 159 -5.38 -12.55 2.37
N VAL A 160 -4.37 -13.12 1.74
CA VAL A 160 -3.39 -13.99 2.39
C VAL A 160 -2.06 -13.27 2.56
N HIS A 161 -1.48 -13.40 3.74
CA HIS A 161 -0.28 -12.67 4.16
C HIS A 161 0.78 -13.64 4.67
N GLY A 162 2.03 -13.43 4.29
CA GLY A 162 3.13 -14.21 4.86
C GLY A 162 4.44 -13.42 4.90
N PRO A 163 5.29 -13.72 5.90
CA PRO A 163 6.57 -13.06 6.04
C PRO A 163 7.52 -13.45 4.90
N VAL A 164 8.34 -12.50 4.47
CA VAL A 164 9.38 -12.72 3.49
C VAL A 164 10.76 -12.51 4.11
N ASP A 165 11.75 -13.20 3.57
CA ASP A 165 13.15 -12.99 3.90
C ASP A 165 13.57 -11.56 3.56
N LEU A 166 14.23 -10.88 4.48
CA LEU A 166 14.56 -9.45 4.37
C LEU A 166 15.72 -9.15 3.40
N GLU A 167 16.40 -10.19 2.91
CA GLU A 167 17.47 -10.02 1.92
C GLU A 167 17.02 -10.46 0.52
N THR A 168 16.23 -11.51 0.44
CA THR A 168 15.86 -12.13 -0.85
C THR A 168 14.42 -11.82 -1.29
N GLY A 169 13.55 -11.43 -0.38
CA GLY A 169 12.10 -11.28 -0.64
C GLY A 169 11.37 -12.60 -0.82
N GLU A 170 11.98 -13.74 -0.42
CA GLU A 170 11.39 -15.06 -0.53
C GLU A 170 10.36 -15.31 0.58
N PHE A 171 9.20 -15.81 0.22
CA PHE A 171 8.11 -16.14 1.12
C PHE A 171 8.48 -17.36 1.99
N LEU A 172 8.64 -17.15 3.29
CA LEU A 172 9.32 -18.11 4.18
C LEU A 172 8.42 -19.23 4.71
N PHE A 173 7.14 -18.94 4.97
CA PHE A 173 6.25 -19.82 5.69
C PHE A 173 4.86 -19.82 5.05
N PRO A 174 4.00 -20.82 5.33
CA PRO A 174 2.61 -20.75 4.94
C PRO A 174 1.94 -19.43 5.37
N ALA A 175 1.16 -18.85 4.46
CA ALA A 175 0.43 -17.62 4.71
C ALA A 175 -0.72 -17.83 5.71
N HIS A 176 -1.12 -16.78 6.37
CA HIS A 176 -2.37 -16.71 7.12
C HIS A 176 -3.35 -15.74 6.44
N SER A 177 -4.63 -15.86 6.75
CA SER A 177 -5.63 -14.90 6.27
C SER A 177 -5.51 -13.56 7.00
N GLY A 178 -5.72 -12.46 6.26
CA GLY A 178 -5.98 -11.14 6.85
C GLY A 178 -7.36 -11.03 7.49
N ASP A 179 -8.28 -11.93 7.18
CA ASP A 179 -9.55 -12.07 7.90
C ASP A 179 -9.33 -12.85 9.19
N THR A 180 -9.47 -12.17 10.33
CA THR A 180 -9.28 -12.77 11.66
C THR A 180 -10.26 -13.88 12.01
N LYS A 181 -11.32 -14.07 11.21
CA LYS A 181 -12.30 -15.15 11.36
C LYS A 181 -11.94 -16.39 10.54
N ALA A 182 -11.02 -16.25 9.58
CA ALA A 182 -10.58 -17.38 8.79
C ALA A 182 -9.49 -18.15 9.54
N GLU A 183 -9.65 -19.46 9.62
CA GLU A 183 -8.70 -20.37 10.25
C GLU A 183 -7.82 -21.05 9.19
N GLY A 184 -6.63 -21.46 9.59
CA GLY A 184 -5.72 -22.26 8.79
C GLY A 184 -4.55 -21.48 8.21
N LEU A 185 -3.65 -22.26 7.62
CA LEU A 185 -2.44 -21.78 6.94
C LEU A 185 -2.51 -22.16 5.46
N TYR A 186 -2.06 -21.26 4.61
CA TYR A 186 -2.15 -21.39 3.17
C TYR A 186 -0.74 -21.59 2.58
N THR A 187 -0.49 -22.74 2.00
CA THR A 187 0.73 -23.02 1.22
C THR A 187 0.59 -22.60 -0.24
N GLU A 188 -0.66 -22.45 -0.70
CA GLU A 188 -1.05 -22.06 -2.06
C GLU A 188 -2.10 -20.94 -1.97
N HIS A 189 -2.16 -20.09 -2.99
CA HIS A 189 -3.18 -19.06 -3.10
C HIS A 189 -4.54 -19.65 -3.45
N SER A 190 -5.60 -19.26 -2.73
CA SER A 190 -6.93 -19.91 -2.84
C SER A 190 -7.62 -19.79 -4.20
N ASN A 191 -7.31 -18.74 -4.98
CA ASN A 191 -7.91 -18.56 -6.31
C ASN A 191 -7.06 -19.12 -7.44
N SER A 192 -5.74 -18.93 -7.41
CA SER A 192 -4.83 -19.32 -8.51
C SER A 192 -4.17 -20.68 -8.29
N HIS A 193 -4.15 -21.20 -7.07
CA HIS A 193 -3.38 -22.39 -6.66
C HIS A 193 -1.85 -22.25 -6.83
N GLU A 194 -1.38 -21.02 -7.06
CA GLU A 194 0.05 -20.74 -7.08
C GLU A 194 0.67 -20.95 -5.69
N LYS A 195 1.85 -21.57 -5.67
CA LYS A 195 2.59 -21.81 -4.42
C LYS A 195 3.08 -20.49 -3.83
N LEU A 196 2.80 -20.31 -2.53
CA LEU A 196 3.24 -19.14 -1.79
C LEU A 196 4.62 -19.33 -1.20
N VAL A 197 4.86 -20.45 -0.49
CA VAL A 197 6.18 -20.71 0.11
C VAL A 197 7.22 -20.91 -0.98
N GLY A 198 8.31 -20.14 -0.89
CA GLY A 198 9.36 -20.09 -1.90
C GLY A 198 9.10 -19.11 -3.04
N PHE A 199 7.93 -18.44 -3.09
CA PHE A 199 7.70 -17.36 -4.01
C PHE A 199 8.64 -16.19 -3.71
N LYS A 200 9.32 -15.67 -4.73
CA LYS A 200 10.21 -14.51 -4.60
C LYS A 200 9.50 -13.26 -5.10
N THR A 201 9.31 -12.31 -4.20
CA THR A 201 8.75 -11.02 -4.57
C THR A 201 9.68 -10.32 -5.58
N PRO A 202 9.19 -9.96 -6.76
CA PRO A 202 10.01 -9.28 -7.76
C PRO A 202 10.47 -7.91 -7.24
N LEU A 203 11.64 -7.45 -7.68
CA LEU A 203 12.19 -6.12 -7.33
C LEU A 203 12.23 -5.83 -5.81
N PHE A 204 12.35 -6.88 -4.98
CA PHE A 204 12.35 -6.72 -3.52
C PHE A 204 13.53 -5.86 -3.04
N LYS A 205 14.71 -6.03 -3.64
CA LYS A 205 15.90 -5.25 -3.30
C LYS A 205 15.69 -3.76 -3.60
N GLU A 206 15.13 -3.45 -4.76
CA GLU A 206 14.80 -2.09 -5.18
C GLU A 206 13.74 -1.46 -4.26
N ALA A 207 12.73 -2.25 -3.85
CA ALA A 207 11.72 -1.81 -2.89
C ALA A 207 12.34 -1.51 -1.52
N LYS A 208 13.23 -2.38 -1.02
CA LYS A 208 13.99 -2.17 0.21
C LYS A 208 14.82 -0.89 0.15
N GLU A 209 15.58 -0.69 -0.92
CA GLU A 209 16.41 0.51 -1.11
C GLU A 209 15.54 1.78 -1.17
N MET A 210 14.40 1.72 -1.85
CA MET A 210 13.45 2.84 -1.97
C MET A 210 12.93 3.28 -0.61
N ILE A 211 12.39 2.34 0.21
CA ILE A 211 11.81 2.70 1.51
C ILE A 211 12.86 3.16 2.52
N LEU A 212 14.10 2.64 2.44
CA LEU A 212 15.19 3.13 3.29
C LEU A 212 15.54 4.59 2.95
N LYS A 213 15.49 4.97 1.67
CA LYS A 213 15.65 6.38 1.27
C LYS A 213 14.45 7.22 1.72
N ALA A 214 13.24 6.75 1.47
CA ALA A 214 12.01 7.45 1.85
C ALA A 214 11.92 7.69 3.37
N ALA A 215 12.38 6.76 4.20
CA ALA A 215 12.41 6.92 5.65
C ALA A 215 13.27 8.12 6.11
N MET A 216 14.25 8.52 5.31
CA MET A 216 15.10 9.67 5.62
C MET A 216 14.52 11.01 5.18
N GLU A 217 13.38 11.02 4.46
CA GLU A 217 12.67 12.26 4.14
C GLU A 217 12.06 12.93 5.37
N VAL A 218 11.69 12.13 6.39
CA VAL A 218 11.14 12.60 7.67
C VAL A 218 11.81 11.81 8.81
N PRO A 219 13.11 12.06 9.09
CA PRO A 219 13.88 11.26 10.05
C PRO A 219 13.41 11.40 11.50
N GLN A 220 12.53 12.35 11.80
CA GLN A 220 11.86 12.52 13.11
C GLN A 220 10.81 11.42 13.35
N ILE A 221 10.31 10.78 12.29
CA ILE A 221 9.45 9.60 12.37
C ILE A 221 10.34 8.37 12.18
N ARG A 222 10.82 7.82 13.30
CA ARG A 222 11.85 6.76 13.27
C ARG A 222 11.30 5.37 13.05
N TYR A 223 10.02 5.13 13.28
CA TYR A 223 9.36 3.85 13.11
C TYR A 223 8.19 4.01 12.14
N ILE A 224 8.33 3.44 10.95
CA ILE A 224 7.36 3.59 9.86
C ILE A 224 6.96 2.23 9.30
N GLY A 225 5.67 2.03 9.07
CA GLY A 225 5.13 0.88 8.33
C GLY A 225 4.66 1.33 6.94
N TRP A 226 5.35 0.91 5.91
CA TRP A 226 5.09 1.22 4.51
C TRP A 226 4.22 0.15 3.85
N ASP A 227 3.22 0.55 3.08
CA ASP A 227 2.59 -0.31 2.08
C ASP A 227 3.21 -0.05 0.71
N VAL A 228 3.86 -1.04 0.17
CA VAL A 228 4.66 -0.95 -1.07
C VAL A 228 4.08 -1.90 -2.12
N ALA A 229 3.75 -1.37 -3.28
CA ALA A 229 3.43 -2.17 -4.48
C ALA A 229 4.67 -2.34 -5.35
N VAL A 230 4.73 -3.45 -6.08
CA VAL A 230 5.73 -3.66 -7.12
C VAL A 230 5.04 -3.64 -8.48
N THR A 231 5.42 -2.65 -9.29
CA THR A 231 4.86 -2.41 -10.62
C THR A 231 5.81 -2.91 -11.71
N PRO A 232 5.37 -2.98 -12.98
CA PRO A 232 6.26 -3.31 -14.11
C PRO A 232 7.44 -2.35 -14.27
N THR A 233 7.33 -1.12 -13.77
CA THR A 233 8.34 -0.06 -13.92
C THR A 233 9.17 0.17 -12.65
N GLY A 234 8.86 -0.50 -11.54
CA GLY A 234 9.57 -0.36 -10.28
C GLY A 234 8.64 -0.42 -9.06
N PRO A 235 9.21 -0.39 -7.85
CA PRO A 235 8.42 -0.31 -6.62
C PRO A 235 7.78 1.08 -6.46
N ALA A 236 6.64 1.12 -5.78
CA ALA A 236 5.90 2.34 -5.48
C ALA A 236 5.31 2.29 -4.07
N ILE A 237 5.45 3.37 -3.30
CA ILE A 237 4.81 3.50 -1.99
C ILE A 237 3.32 3.80 -2.21
N ILE A 238 2.46 3.09 -1.49
CA ILE A 238 1.01 3.30 -1.53
C ILE A 238 0.57 4.20 -0.37
N GLU A 239 1.10 3.89 0.81
CA GLU A 239 0.74 4.52 2.07
C GLU A 239 1.87 4.38 3.10
#